data_cbbb6951e8fb91e01c07a229f79598fe
#
_entry.id   cbbb6951e8fb91e01c07a229f79598fe
#
_cell.length_a   1.000
_cell.length_b   1.000
_cell.length_c   1.000
_cell.angle_alpha   90.00
_cell.angle_beta   90.00
_cell.angle_gamma   90.00
#
_symmetry.space_group_name_H-M   'P 1'
#
loop_
_entity.id
_entity.type
_entity.pdbx_description
1 polymer ?
#
loop_
_entity_poly.entity_id
_entity_poly.type
_entity_poly.pdbx_seq_one_letter_code
_entity_poly.pdbx_strand_id
1 'polypeptide(L)'
;MPARVSWQPSYGRDFKMNTTYKAIQQRAKALEKDTVRFLADLVRTPSFSSKEEKVIQVIKREIKKVGFDQVRIDGLGSIIGRIGKGPRVIAFDAHIDTVYPGDLQQWSFDPFKPRIKNGKIWGRGTVDQKGGMAAMVYAGKMIKEMGLNDQFTIYFTGTVMEEDCDGLCWQYLLNEEKLKPEFVVITEPTNLNIYRGHRGRMEIRVEVKGRSCHGSAPERGDNAIYKIARIALEIEKLNKRLRNDKFLGKGTVTVTEARSSSPSLCAVADGAGIHLDRRLTTGETKASALAEVRDAAKRAGYPDAKVFVLNYAEAAYTGKVYPTEKYYPTWVLEEKSPYLKNAVAAYTGVLGKAPLVDKWTFSTNAIAIAGMKGIPCLGLGPGNEVYAHAPNEACPVEHLSRAAAFYAALVARMNGKV
;
A
#
# COMPACT_ATOMS: atom_id res chain seq x y z
N MET A 1 -17.11 18.11 1.35
CA MET A 1 -15.92 17.83 2.19
C MET A 1 -16.41 17.14 3.45
N PRO A 2 -16.01 15.92 3.79
CA PRO A 2 -16.39 15.31 5.06
C PRO A 2 -15.65 16.00 6.20
N ALA A 3 -16.30 16.14 7.35
CA ALA A 3 -15.80 16.81 8.53
C ALA A 3 -14.45 16.22 8.98
N ARG A 4 -13.42 17.05 9.05
CA ARG A 4 -12.12 16.70 9.62
C ARG A 4 -12.29 16.54 11.13
N VAL A 5 -12.11 15.34 11.62
CA VAL A 5 -12.02 15.08 13.06
C VAL A 5 -10.62 15.53 13.51
N SER A 6 -10.54 16.75 14.05
CA SER A 6 -9.34 17.18 14.76
C SER A 6 -9.35 16.55 16.15
N TRP A 7 -8.48 15.58 16.36
CA TRP A 7 -8.20 15.03 17.68
C TRP A 7 -7.42 16.09 18.48
N GLN A 8 -8.05 16.76 19.43
CA GLN A 8 -7.38 17.67 20.36
C GLN A 8 -7.16 16.94 21.69
N PRO A 9 -5.96 16.50 22.01
CA PRO A 9 -5.62 16.18 23.38
C PRO A 9 -5.48 17.51 24.16
N SER A 10 -6.07 17.57 25.35
CA SER A 10 -5.87 18.65 26.30
C SER A 10 -4.44 18.59 26.87
N TYR A 11 -3.47 19.17 26.16
CA TYR A 11 -2.13 19.38 26.69
C TYR A 11 -1.91 20.86 27.03
N GLY A 12 -1.53 21.09 28.30
CA GLY A 12 -1.22 22.41 28.85
C GLY A 12 0.00 23.07 28.17
N ARG A 13 0.13 24.37 28.34
CA ARG A 13 0.99 25.32 27.62
C ARG A 13 2.52 25.20 27.82
N ASP A 14 3.07 24.15 28.44
CA ASP A 14 4.52 24.02 28.61
C ASP A 14 4.99 22.61 28.29
N PHE A 15 5.10 22.31 26.98
CA PHE A 15 5.67 21.05 26.53
C PHE A 15 7.20 21.15 26.57
N LYS A 16 7.84 20.84 27.73
CA LYS A 16 9.28 20.59 27.78
C LYS A 16 9.55 19.30 27.01
N MET A 17 10.15 19.42 25.83
CA MET A 17 10.53 18.25 25.02
C MET A 17 11.47 17.33 25.81
N ASN A 18 11.11 16.05 25.93
CA ASN A 18 11.93 15.03 26.56
C ASN A 18 13.33 14.97 25.87
N THR A 19 14.38 14.83 26.68
CA THR A 19 15.78 14.80 26.19
C THR A 19 16.02 13.75 25.14
N THR A 20 15.37 12.59 25.26
CA THR A 20 15.46 11.50 24.27
C THR A 20 14.85 11.90 22.92
N TYR A 21 13.67 12.54 22.89
CA TYR A 21 13.08 13.02 21.63
C TYR A 21 13.97 14.07 20.94
N LYS A 22 14.56 14.96 21.72
CA LYS A 22 15.50 15.96 21.19
C LYS A 22 16.74 15.30 20.57
N ALA A 23 17.30 14.29 21.25
CA ALA A 23 18.44 13.53 20.73
C ALA A 23 18.09 12.76 19.44
N ILE A 24 16.89 12.16 19.36
CA ILE A 24 16.39 11.49 18.16
C ILE A 24 16.27 12.48 17.00
N GLN A 25 15.67 13.67 17.22
CA GLN A 25 15.58 14.70 16.18
C GLN A 25 16.96 15.13 15.65
N GLN A 26 17.89 15.42 16.57
CA GLN A 26 19.24 15.84 16.21
C GLN A 26 19.96 14.75 15.41
N ARG A 27 19.83 13.48 15.83
CA ARG A 27 20.43 12.36 15.11
C ARG A 27 19.81 12.14 13.72
N ALA A 28 18.49 12.23 13.61
CA ALA A 28 17.79 12.14 12.32
C ALA A 28 18.24 13.24 11.36
N LYS A 29 18.37 14.47 11.86
CA LYS A 29 18.87 15.60 11.05
C LYS A 29 20.32 15.41 10.62
N ALA A 30 21.17 14.87 11.48
CA ALA A 30 22.56 14.56 11.15
C ALA A 30 22.67 13.49 10.04
N LEU A 31 21.73 12.56 9.97
CA LEU A 31 21.69 11.49 8.97
C LEU A 31 20.92 11.85 7.69
N GLU A 32 20.32 13.04 7.60
CA GLU A 32 19.47 13.45 6.47
C GLU A 32 20.19 13.35 5.12
N LYS A 33 21.44 13.80 5.04
CA LYS A 33 22.24 13.72 3.80
C LYS A 33 22.45 12.28 3.33
N ASP A 34 22.72 11.38 4.25
CA ASP A 34 22.92 9.96 3.95
C ASP A 34 21.61 9.30 3.52
N THR A 35 20.49 9.64 4.19
CA THR A 35 19.15 9.16 3.81
C THR A 35 18.76 9.61 2.40
N VAL A 36 19.03 10.88 2.07
CA VAL A 36 18.77 11.44 0.74
C VAL A 36 19.65 10.77 -0.32
N ARG A 37 20.95 10.54 -0.02
CA ARG A 37 21.84 9.82 -0.93
C ARG A 37 21.33 8.41 -1.20
N PHE A 38 20.92 7.68 -0.17
CA PHE A 38 20.38 6.33 -0.31
C PHE A 38 19.08 6.34 -1.13
N LEU A 39 18.16 7.29 -0.88
CA LEU A 39 16.95 7.44 -1.71
C LEU A 39 17.33 7.72 -3.17
N ALA A 40 18.32 8.58 -3.42
CA ALA A 40 18.80 8.85 -4.78
C ALA A 40 19.33 7.59 -5.48
N ASP A 41 20.06 6.72 -4.75
CA ASP A 41 20.54 5.45 -5.30
C ASP A 41 19.40 4.47 -5.61
N LEU A 42 18.35 4.46 -4.77
CA LEU A 42 17.13 3.68 -5.03
C LEU A 42 16.40 4.17 -6.29
N VAL A 43 16.26 5.49 -6.47
CA VAL A 43 15.60 6.08 -7.65
C VAL A 43 16.38 5.80 -8.94
N ARG A 44 17.73 5.88 -8.89
CA ARG A 44 18.58 5.52 -10.05
C ARG A 44 18.48 4.08 -10.48
N THR A 45 17.87 3.24 -9.64
CA THR A 45 17.71 1.80 -9.92
C THR A 45 16.23 1.52 -10.17
N PRO A 46 15.77 1.54 -11.45
CA PRO A 46 14.39 1.19 -11.79
C PRO A 46 14.04 -0.20 -11.27
N SER A 47 12.86 -0.34 -10.68
CA SER A 47 12.37 -1.58 -10.09
C SER A 47 10.87 -1.69 -10.29
N PHE A 48 10.45 -2.10 -11.47
CA PHE A 48 9.05 -2.42 -11.72
C PHE A 48 8.70 -3.76 -11.06
N SER A 49 7.43 -4.01 -10.78
CA SER A 49 6.98 -5.30 -10.26
C SER A 49 7.55 -6.45 -11.07
N SER A 50 8.01 -7.50 -10.41
CA SER A 50 8.76 -8.64 -10.97
C SER A 50 10.14 -8.33 -11.58
N LYS A 51 10.70 -7.13 -11.34
CA LYS A 51 12.04 -6.71 -11.86
C LYS A 51 12.89 -6.00 -10.80
N GLU A 52 12.71 -6.37 -9.53
CA GLU A 52 13.28 -5.66 -8.38
C GLU A 52 14.70 -6.11 -8.00
N GLU A 53 15.24 -7.14 -8.63
CA GLU A 53 16.53 -7.75 -8.25
C GLU A 53 17.65 -6.73 -8.01
N LYS A 54 17.81 -5.77 -8.92
CA LYS A 54 18.89 -4.76 -8.83
C LYS A 54 18.73 -3.85 -7.63
N VAL A 55 17.51 -3.36 -7.36
CA VAL A 55 17.25 -2.47 -6.22
C VAL A 55 17.39 -3.21 -4.88
N ILE A 56 17.03 -4.49 -4.82
CA ILE A 56 17.26 -5.35 -3.66
C ILE A 56 18.75 -5.39 -3.31
N GLN A 57 19.65 -5.49 -4.30
CA GLN A 57 21.10 -5.46 -4.02
C GLN A 57 21.59 -4.10 -3.51
N VAL A 58 20.99 -3.00 -3.98
CA VAL A 58 21.28 -1.65 -3.44
C VAL A 58 20.87 -1.57 -1.97
N ILE A 59 19.66 -2.02 -1.64
CA ILE A 59 19.13 -2.01 -0.27
C ILE A 59 19.98 -2.92 0.63
N LYS A 60 20.33 -4.13 0.16
CA LYS A 60 21.16 -5.08 0.91
C LYS A 60 22.51 -4.50 1.29
N ARG A 61 23.15 -3.78 0.37
CA ARG A 61 24.43 -3.11 0.67
C ARG A 61 24.28 -2.01 1.72
N GLU A 62 23.22 -1.19 1.61
CA GLU A 62 23.02 -0.09 2.56
C GLU A 62 22.64 -0.62 3.95
N ILE A 63 21.74 -1.61 4.06
CA ILE A 63 21.39 -2.25 5.35
C ILE A 63 22.64 -2.82 6.04
N LYS A 64 23.52 -3.51 5.29
CA LYS A 64 24.79 -4.02 5.84
C LYS A 64 25.69 -2.87 6.30
N LYS A 65 25.85 -1.81 5.50
CA LYS A 65 26.67 -0.63 5.79
C LYS A 65 26.21 0.09 7.05
N VAL A 66 24.91 0.23 7.27
CA VAL A 66 24.36 0.89 8.47
C VAL A 66 24.33 -0.03 9.70
N GLY A 67 24.74 -1.28 9.56
CA GLY A 67 25.06 -2.16 10.67
C GLY A 67 23.88 -2.92 11.26
N PHE A 68 22.88 -3.32 10.45
CA PHE A 68 21.83 -4.24 10.93
C PHE A 68 22.42 -5.59 11.37
N ASP A 69 21.75 -6.26 12.30
CA ASP A 69 22.24 -7.53 12.87
C ASP A 69 22.11 -8.70 11.88
N GLN A 70 21.11 -8.64 11.01
CA GLN A 70 20.88 -9.64 9.98
C GLN A 70 20.23 -9.00 8.75
N VAL A 71 20.56 -9.53 7.58
CA VAL A 71 19.90 -9.21 6.32
C VAL A 71 19.78 -10.48 5.48
N ARG A 72 18.58 -10.78 5.01
CA ARG A 72 18.29 -11.90 4.11
C ARG A 72 17.29 -11.51 3.05
N ILE A 73 17.18 -12.31 2.02
CA ILE A 73 16.19 -12.20 0.96
C ILE A 73 15.31 -13.46 1.07
N ASP A 74 13.99 -13.29 1.02
CA ASP A 74 13.06 -14.42 1.06
C ASP A 74 12.92 -15.10 -0.31
N GLY A 75 12.12 -16.16 -0.37
CA GLY A 75 11.94 -16.91 -1.61
C GLY A 75 11.17 -16.15 -2.70
N LEU A 76 10.39 -15.13 -2.35
CA LEU A 76 9.70 -14.26 -3.29
C LEU A 76 10.60 -13.15 -3.82
N GLY A 77 11.64 -12.79 -3.04
CA GLY A 77 12.61 -11.77 -3.40
C GLY A 77 12.58 -10.53 -2.52
N SER A 78 11.70 -10.46 -1.54
CA SER A 78 11.67 -9.34 -0.57
C SER A 78 12.90 -9.37 0.32
N ILE A 79 13.46 -8.20 0.63
CA ILE A 79 14.58 -8.08 1.56
C ILE A 79 14.08 -7.87 2.99
N ILE A 80 14.70 -8.57 3.93
CA ILE A 80 14.36 -8.53 5.35
C ILE A 80 15.61 -8.20 6.14
N GLY A 81 15.64 -6.97 6.70
CA GLY A 81 16.64 -6.54 7.68
C GLY A 81 16.13 -6.76 9.09
N ARG A 82 17.01 -7.11 10.05
CA ARG A 82 16.64 -7.29 11.46
C ARG A 82 17.61 -6.56 12.37
N ILE A 83 17.07 -5.93 13.40
CA ILE A 83 17.82 -5.40 14.54
C ILE A 83 17.21 -5.91 15.86
N GLY A 84 18.07 -6.11 16.86
CA GLY A 84 17.67 -6.58 18.18
C GLY A 84 17.35 -8.06 18.27
N LYS A 85 17.12 -8.49 19.52
CA LYS A 85 16.78 -9.88 19.92
C LYS A 85 15.76 -9.91 21.06
N GLY A 86 15.03 -8.80 21.26
CA GLY A 86 13.99 -8.72 22.29
C GLY A 86 12.83 -9.69 22.00
N PRO A 87 12.04 -10.04 23.03
CA PRO A 87 10.96 -11.02 22.91
C PRO A 87 9.76 -10.52 22.09
N ARG A 88 9.56 -9.21 22.01
CA ARG A 88 8.47 -8.61 21.24
C ARG A 88 8.89 -8.37 19.81
N VAL A 89 8.03 -8.66 18.87
CA VAL A 89 8.34 -8.54 17.43
C VAL A 89 7.49 -7.46 16.80
N ILE A 90 8.14 -6.48 16.17
CA ILE A 90 7.46 -5.46 15.34
C ILE A 90 8.13 -5.38 13.96
N ALA A 91 7.41 -4.81 12.99
CA ALA A 91 7.98 -4.62 11.66
C ALA A 91 7.68 -3.21 11.10
N PHE A 92 8.57 -2.76 10.23
CA PHE A 92 8.38 -1.62 9.33
C PHE A 92 8.42 -2.14 7.90
N ASP A 93 7.47 -1.72 7.09
CA ASP A 93 7.33 -2.16 5.71
C ASP A 93 7.41 -1.01 4.72
N ALA A 94 8.13 -1.23 3.64
CA ALA A 94 8.12 -0.41 2.44
C ALA A 94 8.16 -1.32 1.22
N HIS A 95 7.26 -1.16 0.25
CA HIS A 95 7.47 -1.80 -1.04
C HIS A 95 8.55 -1.06 -1.83
N ILE A 96 9.24 -1.79 -2.70
CA ILE A 96 10.39 -1.26 -3.42
C ILE A 96 10.22 -1.31 -4.93
N ASP A 97 9.15 -1.93 -5.39
CA ASP A 97 8.70 -1.80 -6.76
C ASP A 97 8.00 -0.44 -6.98
N THR A 98 7.88 -0.05 -8.22
CA THR A 98 7.24 1.19 -8.65
C THR A 98 6.47 0.95 -9.94
N VAL A 99 5.41 1.72 -10.17
CA VAL A 99 4.79 1.76 -11.49
C VAL A 99 5.73 2.34 -12.55
N TYR A 100 5.44 2.04 -13.82
CA TYR A 100 6.12 2.66 -14.96
C TYR A 100 5.93 4.19 -14.95
N PRO A 101 6.86 4.95 -15.53
CA PRO A 101 6.77 6.42 -15.55
C PRO A 101 5.61 6.96 -16.38
N GLY A 102 5.00 6.12 -17.24
CA GLY A 102 3.99 6.54 -18.20
C GLY A 102 4.59 7.33 -19.38
N ASP A 103 3.86 8.32 -19.85
CA ASP A 103 4.32 9.18 -20.94
C ASP A 103 5.46 10.11 -20.49
N LEU A 104 6.65 9.87 -21.02
CA LEU A 104 7.86 10.63 -20.68
C LEU A 104 7.78 12.12 -21.09
N GLN A 105 6.89 12.49 -22.02
CA GLN A 105 6.70 13.89 -22.40
C GLN A 105 6.06 14.72 -21.27
N GLN A 106 5.38 14.07 -20.31
CA GLN A 106 4.82 14.73 -19.13
C GLN A 106 5.84 14.96 -18.02
N TRP A 107 7.06 14.40 -18.14
CA TRP A 107 8.13 14.61 -17.20
C TRP A 107 9.03 15.77 -17.63
N SER A 108 9.31 16.70 -16.72
CA SER A 108 10.26 17.80 -16.95
C SER A 108 11.72 17.37 -16.83
N PHE A 109 11.98 16.08 -16.53
CA PHE A 109 13.31 15.47 -16.40
C PHE A 109 13.18 13.93 -16.48
N ASP A 110 14.33 13.24 -16.60
CA ASP A 110 14.37 11.77 -16.58
C ASP A 110 13.94 11.25 -15.19
N PRO A 111 12.85 10.48 -15.08
CA PRO A 111 12.30 10.01 -13.81
C PRO A 111 13.28 9.17 -12.98
N PHE A 112 14.31 8.59 -13.60
CA PHE A 112 15.32 7.77 -12.93
C PHE A 112 16.67 8.48 -12.73
N LYS A 113 16.73 9.79 -13.04
CA LYS A 113 17.86 10.67 -12.68
C LYS A 113 17.45 11.64 -11.57
N PRO A 114 17.51 11.23 -10.30
CA PRO A 114 17.00 12.03 -9.21
C PRO A 114 17.66 13.40 -9.13
N ARG A 115 16.90 14.43 -8.84
CA ARG A 115 17.35 15.81 -8.69
C ARG A 115 16.94 16.34 -7.33
N ILE A 116 17.85 17.07 -6.67
CA ILE A 116 17.52 17.80 -5.46
C ILE A 116 17.39 19.27 -5.84
N LYS A 117 16.16 19.80 -5.72
CA LYS A 117 15.84 21.19 -6.05
C LYS A 117 14.73 21.70 -5.14
N ASN A 118 14.86 22.93 -4.64
CA ASN A 118 13.88 23.61 -3.80
C ASN A 118 13.46 22.76 -2.58
N GLY A 119 14.42 22.13 -1.89
CA GLY A 119 14.18 21.32 -0.70
C GLY A 119 13.45 20.00 -0.96
N LYS A 120 13.33 19.57 -2.20
CA LYS A 120 12.70 18.31 -2.60
C LYS A 120 13.68 17.45 -3.40
N ILE A 121 13.55 16.13 -3.25
CA ILE A 121 14.13 15.14 -4.14
C ILE A 121 13.07 14.67 -5.15
N TRP A 122 13.40 14.74 -6.42
CA TRP A 122 12.52 14.47 -7.56
C TRP A 122 12.93 13.18 -8.23
N GLY A 123 11.96 12.34 -8.61
CA GLY A 123 12.15 11.08 -9.32
C GLY A 123 11.07 10.07 -9.01
N ARG A 124 10.87 9.07 -9.91
CA ARG A 124 9.90 7.97 -9.70
C ARG A 124 10.29 7.15 -8.47
N GLY A 125 9.32 6.92 -7.58
CA GLY A 125 9.52 6.18 -6.33
C GLY A 125 9.98 7.06 -5.15
N THR A 126 10.18 8.38 -5.33
CA THR A 126 10.56 9.25 -4.21
C THR A 126 9.46 9.38 -3.17
N VAL A 127 8.20 9.24 -3.56
CA VAL A 127 7.00 9.25 -2.72
C VAL A 127 6.49 7.84 -2.54
N ASP A 128 6.35 7.10 -3.62
CA ASP A 128 5.74 5.77 -3.64
C ASP A 128 6.75 4.70 -4.09
N GLN A 129 7.34 3.95 -3.09
CA GLN A 129 7.55 4.42 -1.72
C GLN A 129 9.00 4.19 -1.26
N LYS A 130 9.97 4.36 -2.19
CA LYS A 130 11.41 4.26 -1.86
C LYS A 130 11.83 5.30 -0.80
N GLY A 131 11.09 6.43 -0.68
CA GLY A 131 11.26 7.39 0.40
C GLY A 131 11.02 6.79 1.78
N GLY A 132 9.97 5.98 1.93
CA GLY A 132 9.67 5.19 3.13
C GLY A 132 10.80 4.22 3.45
N MET A 133 11.28 3.46 2.44
CA MET A 133 12.41 2.54 2.58
C MET A 133 13.67 3.25 3.07
N ALA A 134 14.00 4.40 2.51
CA ALA A 134 15.18 5.16 2.93
C ALA A 134 15.05 5.65 4.37
N ALA A 135 13.89 6.19 4.74
CA ALA A 135 13.63 6.70 6.10
C ALA A 135 13.69 5.58 7.15
N MET A 136 13.08 4.41 6.88
CA MET A 136 13.05 3.31 7.87
C MET A 136 14.42 2.66 8.05
N VAL A 137 15.25 2.54 7.02
CA VAL A 137 16.60 1.99 7.15
C VAL A 137 17.46 2.87 8.05
N TYR A 138 17.38 4.18 7.90
CA TYR A 138 18.11 5.11 8.76
C TYR A 138 17.49 5.27 10.15
N ALA A 139 16.18 5.03 10.30
CA ALA A 139 15.57 4.86 11.62
C ALA A 139 16.14 3.61 12.33
N GLY A 140 16.29 2.49 11.63
CA GLY A 140 16.89 1.27 12.16
C GLY A 140 18.31 1.50 12.66
N LYS A 141 19.13 2.26 11.89
CA LYS A 141 20.46 2.70 12.33
C LYS A 141 20.37 3.48 13.66
N MET A 142 19.52 4.50 13.74
CA MET A 142 19.36 5.33 14.95
C MET A 142 18.88 4.51 16.15
N ILE A 143 17.88 3.65 15.95
CA ILE A 143 17.30 2.80 16.99
C ILE A 143 18.40 1.94 17.61
N LYS A 144 19.26 1.34 16.79
CA LYS A 144 20.36 0.50 17.26
C LYS A 144 21.44 1.31 17.96
N GLU A 145 21.91 2.40 17.37
CA GLU A 145 22.98 3.25 17.93
C GLU A 145 22.60 3.88 19.27
N MET A 146 21.30 4.20 19.45
CA MET A 146 20.80 4.84 20.66
C MET A 146 20.23 3.85 21.69
N GLY A 147 20.30 2.54 21.42
CA GLY A 147 19.80 1.50 22.33
C GLY A 147 18.28 1.62 22.60
N LEU A 148 17.46 1.88 21.58
CA LEU A 148 16.03 2.14 21.77
C LEU A 148 15.15 0.88 21.70
N ASN A 149 15.70 -0.30 21.47
CA ASN A 149 14.96 -1.52 21.12
C ASN A 149 15.17 -2.72 22.06
N ASP A 150 15.52 -2.51 23.32
CA ASP A 150 15.85 -3.60 24.25
C ASP A 150 14.78 -4.71 24.34
N GLN A 151 13.49 -4.31 24.29
CA GLN A 151 12.35 -5.23 24.33
C GLN A 151 11.97 -5.82 22.96
N PHE A 152 12.58 -5.31 21.87
CA PHE A 152 12.12 -5.63 20.54
C PHE A 152 13.14 -6.32 19.65
N THR A 153 12.65 -7.30 18.90
CA THR A 153 13.18 -7.71 17.62
C THR A 153 12.42 -6.92 16.54
N ILE A 154 13.13 -6.13 15.74
CA ILE A 154 12.50 -5.27 14.73
C ILE A 154 12.90 -5.74 13.34
N TYR A 155 11.91 -6.05 12.51
CA TYR A 155 12.10 -6.34 11.09
C TYR A 155 11.82 -5.11 10.24
N PHE A 156 12.64 -4.93 9.22
CA PHE A 156 12.51 -3.90 8.19
C PHE A 156 12.40 -4.62 6.85
N THR A 157 11.24 -4.59 6.23
CA THR A 157 10.94 -5.32 5.01
C THR A 157 10.91 -4.40 3.81
N GLY A 158 11.74 -4.69 2.82
CA GLY A 158 11.64 -4.10 1.49
C GLY A 158 10.92 -5.08 0.58
N THR A 159 9.62 -4.89 0.38
CA THR A 159 8.73 -5.87 -0.25
C THR A 159 8.60 -5.68 -1.74
N VAL A 160 8.35 -6.76 -2.47
CA VAL A 160 8.26 -6.81 -3.94
C VAL A 160 6.81 -6.99 -4.40
N MET A 161 6.51 -6.60 -5.65
CA MET A 161 5.23 -6.88 -6.34
C MET A 161 3.99 -6.29 -5.65
N GLU A 162 4.14 -5.21 -4.88
CA GLU A 162 3.02 -4.56 -4.21
C GLU A 162 2.10 -3.87 -5.21
N GLU A 163 2.68 -3.13 -6.17
CA GLU A 163 1.97 -2.33 -7.16
C GLU A 163 1.03 -3.16 -8.05
N ASP A 164 1.40 -4.40 -8.35
CA ASP A 164 0.59 -5.32 -9.13
C ASP A 164 -0.41 -6.10 -8.26
N CYS A 165 -0.05 -6.41 -7.00
CA CYS A 165 -0.87 -7.24 -6.12
C CYS A 165 -0.62 -6.92 -4.64
N ASP A 166 -1.37 -5.95 -4.12
CA ASP A 166 -1.29 -5.48 -2.73
C ASP A 166 -1.24 -6.67 -1.75
N GLY A 167 -0.29 -6.66 -0.83
CA GLY A 167 -0.19 -7.65 0.23
C GLY A 167 0.19 -9.08 -0.18
N LEU A 168 0.45 -9.38 -1.45
CA LEU A 168 0.96 -10.68 -1.88
C LEU A 168 2.25 -11.03 -1.13
N CYS A 169 3.20 -10.10 -1.10
CA CYS A 169 4.47 -10.24 -0.40
C CYS A 169 4.29 -10.48 1.10
N TRP A 170 3.36 -9.79 1.75
CA TRP A 170 3.08 -9.99 3.17
C TRP A 170 2.33 -11.29 3.46
N GLN A 171 1.47 -11.78 2.57
CA GLN A 171 0.93 -13.12 2.70
C GLN A 171 2.06 -14.16 2.69
N TYR A 172 3.06 -13.99 1.81
CA TYR A 172 4.25 -14.84 1.78
C TYR A 172 5.05 -14.75 3.07
N LEU A 173 5.36 -13.55 3.54
CA LEU A 173 6.09 -13.33 4.82
C LEU A 173 5.38 -13.97 6.01
N LEU A 174 4.05 -13.85 6.11
CA LEU A 174 3.28 -14.40 7.23
C LEU A 174 3.08 -15.91 7.12
N ASN A 175 2.81 -16.43 5.91
CA ASN A 175 2.45 -17.82 5.71
C ASN A 175 3.67 -18.74 5.48
N GLU A 176 4.69 -18.30 4.71
CA GLU A 176 5.85 -19.12 4.34
C GLU A 176 7.06 -18.83 5.23
N GLU A 177 7.39 -17.54 5.40
CA GLU A 177 8.53 -17.12 6.25
C GLU A 177 8.19 -17.14 7.74
N LYS A 178 6.91 -17.36 8.09
CA LYS A 178 6.40 -17.45 9.48
C LYS A 178 6.72 -16.22 10.34
N LEU A 179 6.82 -15.05 9.72
CA LEU A 179 6.98 -13.80 10.44
C LEU A 179 5.74 -13.52 11.28
N LYS A 180 5.92 -13.22 12.57
CA LYS A 180 4.82 -13.02 13.54
C LYS A 180 4.97 -11.71 14.29
N PRO A 181 4.82 -10.55 13.64
CA PRO A 181 4.85 -9.28 14.34
C PRO A 181 3.57 -9.07 15.14
N GLU A 182 3.71 -8.44 16.31
CA GLU A 182 2.56 -7.97 17.09
C GLU A 182 2.00 -6.64 16.59
N PHE A 183 2.80 -5.92 15.78
CA PHE A 183 2.47 -4.62 15.25
C PHE A 183 3.34 -4.30 14.02
N VAL A 184 2.74 -3.63 13.02
CA VAL A 184 3.46 -3.24 11.79
C VAL A 184 3.20 -1.76 11.47
N VAL A 185 4.26 -1.07 11.05
CA VAL A 185 4.19 0.28 10.50
C VAL A 185 4.39 0.23 8.99
N ILE A 186 3.41 0.71 8.25
CA ILE A 186 3.47 0.89 6.79
C ILE A 186 4.03 2.26 6.48
N THR A 187 5.06 2.33 5.66
CA THR A 187 5.75 3.60 5.38
C THR A 187 5.28 4.29 4.10
N GLU A 188 4.09 3.90 3.60
CA GLU A 188 3.38 4.55 2.50
C GLU A 188 3.20 6.06 2.71
N PRO A 189 3.19 6.86 1.63
CA PRO A 189 3.09 8.30 1.74
C PRO A 189 1.81 8.73 2.47
N THR A 190 1.97 9.56 3.49
CA THR A 190 0.87 10.12 4.29
C THR A 190 1.03 11.62 4.51
N ASN A 191 1.98 12.26 3.83
CA ASN A 191 2.38 13.63 4.10
C ASN A 191 2.79 13.84 5.59
N LEU A 192 3.45 12.82 6.18
CA LEU A 192 3.80 12.74 7.61
C LEU A 192 2.59 12.77 8.56
N ASN A 193 1.40 12.39 8.13
CA ASN A 193 0.27 12.18 9.03
C ASN A 193 0.19 10.72 9.48
N ILE A 194 -0.56 10.43 10.52
CA ILE A 194 -0.80 9.04 10.95
C ILE A 194 -2.05 8.53 10.26
N TYR A 195 -1.90 7.48 9.45
CA TYR A 195 -3.03 6.82 8.80
C TYR A 195 -3.33 5.49 9.48
N ARG A 196 -4.64 5.23 9.75
CA ARG A 196 -5.09 4.09 10.55
C ARG A 196 -6.03 3.14 9.81
N GLY A 197 -6.11 3.23 8.49
CA GLY A 197 -6.96 2.34 7.69
C GLY A 197 -7.08 2.76 6.25
N HIS A 198 -7.67 1.88 5.45
CA HIS A 198 -8.12 2.17 4.10
C HIS A 198 -9.23 1.22 3.66
N ARG A 199 -9.92 1.59 2.58
CA ARG A 199 -10.91 0.74 1.94
C ARG A 199 -10.24 -0.50 1.34
N GLY A 200 -10.96 -1.63 1.37
CA GLY A 200 -10.56 -2.81 0.62
C GLY A 200 -10.72 -2.64 -0.88
N ARG A 201 -10.15 -3.57 -1.65
CA ARG A 201 -10.24 -3.65 -3.11
C ARG A 201 -10.56 -5.08 -3.54
N MET A 202 -11.34 -5.23 -4.59
CA MET A 202 -11.54 -6.51 -5.28
C MET A 202 -11.54 -6.28 -6.79
N GLU A 203 -10.96 -7.21 -7.51
CA GLU A 203 -11.08 -7.29 -8.96
C GLU A 203 -12.01 -8.46 -9.32
N ILE A 204 -13.19 -8.12 -9.87
CA ILE A 204 -14.24 -9.10 -10.16
C ILE A 204 -14.43 -9.19 -11.67
N ARG A 205 -14.52 -10.41 -12.18
CA ARG A 205 -14.90 -10.71 -13.55
C ARG A 205 -16.35 -11.17 -13.60
N VAL A 206 -17.11 -10.62 -14.56
CA VAL A 206 -18.44 -11.10 -14.93
C VAL A 206 -18.40 -11.56 -16.37
N GLU A 207 -18.84 -12.79 -16.64
CA GLU A 207 -18.84 -13.39 -17.98
C GLU A 207 -20.20 -13.95 -18.33
N VAL A 208 -20.60 -13.79 -19.58
CA VAL A 208 -21.81 -14.35 -20.16
C VAL A 208 -21.51 -15.08 -21.45
N LYS A 209 -22.31 -16.12 -21.73
CA LYS A 209 -22.29 -16.83 -23.00
C LYS A 209 -23.44 -16.41 -23.87
N GLY A 210 -23.21 -16.38 -25.17
CA GLY A 210 -24.19 -16.22 -26.22
C GLY A 210 -24.18 -17.40 -27.17
N ARG A 211 -24.76 -17.18 -28.36
CA ARG A 211 -24.72 -18.12 -29.49
C ARG A 211 -24.49 -17.33 -30.75
N SER A 212 -23.40 -17.65 -31.46
CA SER A 212 -23.08 -16.97 -32.70
C SER A 212 -24.03 -17.36 -33.84
N CYS A 213 -24.19 -16.42 -34.74
CA CYS A 213 -24.80 -16.62 -36.06
C CYS A 213 -24.32 -15.50 -37.02
N HIS A 214 -24.70 -15.56 -38.27
CA HIS A 214 -24.37 -14.50 -39.23
C HIS A 214 -25.05 -13.20 -38.83
N GLY A 215 -24.29 -12.06 -38.82
CA GLY A 215 -24.80 -10.76 -38.38
C GLY A 215 -25.98 -10.21 -39.18
N SER A 216 -26.22 -10.73 -40.43
CA SER A 216 -27.38 -10.38 -41.24
C SER A 216 -28.71 -11.07 -40.80
N ALA A 217 -28.59 -12.06 -39.89
CA ALA A 217 -29.77 -12.82 -39.36
C ALA A 217 -29.61 -12.96 -37.82
N PRO A 218 -29.58 -11.83 -37.07
CA PRO A 218 -29.23 -11.83 -35.64
C PRO A 218 -30.25 -12.56 -34.76
N GLU A 219 -31.49 -12.75 -35.26
CA GLU A 219 -32.55 -13.50 -34.60
C GLU A 219 -32.22 -14.98 -34.44
N ARG A 220 -31.25 -15.53 -35.19
CA ARG A 220 -30.80 -16.93 -35.10
C ARG A 220 -29.75 -17.12 -34.01
N GLY A 221 -29.21 -16.04 -33.46
CA GLY A 221 -28.19 -16.02 -32.43
C GLY A 221 -28.72 -15.64 -31.05
N ASP A 222 -27.77 -15.42 -30.14
CA ASP A 222 -28.02 -14.87 -28.81
C ASP A 222 -26.79 -14.00 -28.44
N ASN A 223 -26.98 -12.70 -28.52
CA ASN A 223 -25.84 -11.73 -28.49
C ASN A 223 -25.33 -11.51 -27.07
N ALA A 224 -24.12 -11.99 -26.78
CA ALA A 224 -23.45 -11.81 -25.49
C ALA A 224 -23.16 -10.34 -25.17
N ILE A 225 -22.91 -9.48 -26.16
CA ILE A 225 -22.66 -8.05 -25.95
C ILE A 225 -23.90 -7.38 -25.35
N TYR A 226 -25.09 -7.68 -25.85
CA TYR A 226 -26.32 -7.08 -25.29
C TYR A 226 -26.61 -7.56 -23.86
N LYS A 227 -26.24 -8.81 -23.52
CA LYS A 227 -26.36 -9.32 -22.16
C LYS A 227 -25.45 -8.58 -21.20
N ILE A 228 -24.15 -8.49 -21.55
CA ILE A 228 -23.16 -7.86 -20.66
C ILE A 228 -23.39 -6.35 -20.51
N ALA A 229 -23.89 -5.68 -21.57
CA ALA A 229 -24.27 -4.27 -21.52
C ALA A 229 -25.39 -4.01 -20.49
N ARG A 230 -26.42 -4.86 -20.44
CA ARG A 230 -27.49 -4.75 -19.45
C ARG A 230 -26.97 -4.99 -18.03
N ILE A 231 -26.07 -5.95 -17.86
CA ILE A 231 -25.40 -6.17 -16.56
C ILE A 231 -24.59 -4.95 -16.16
N ALA A 232 -23.83 -4.34 -17.08
CA ALA A 232 -23.04 -3.14 -16.80
C ALA A 232 -23.90 -1.97 -16.31
N LEU A 233 -25.08 -1.77 -16.89
CA LEU A 233 -26.05 -0.76 -16.41
C LEU A 233 -26.59 -1.06 -15.00
N GLU A 234 -26.79 -2.33 -14.65
CA GLU A 234 -27.19 -2.71 -13.27
C GLU A 234 -26.03 -2.53 -12.27
N ILE A 235 -24.77 -2.73 -12.69
CA ILE A 235 -23.59 -2.41 -11.90
C ILE A 235 -23.47 -0.90 -11.65
N GLU A 236 -23.75 -0.05 -12.65
CA GLU A 236 -23.80 1.40 -12.46
C GLU A 236 -24.84 1.80 -11.40
N LYS A 237 -26.03 1.20 -11.44
CA LYS A 237 -27.06 1.41 -10.42
C LYS A 237 -26.64 0.89 -9.05
N LEU A 238 -25.93 -0.25 -8.99
CA LEU A 238 -25.37 -0.79 -7.74
C LEU A 238 -24.43 0.20 -7.09
N ASN A 239 -23.54 0.84 -7.85
CA ASN A 239 -22.61 1.83 -7.29
C ASN A 239 -23.31 2.95 -6.50
N LYS A 240 -24.52 3.36 -6.87
CA LYS A 240 -25.28 4.40 -6.16
C LYS A 240 -25.77 3.96 -4.78
N ARG A 241 -25.96 2.64 -4.55
CA ARG A 241 -26.58 2.05 -3.36
C ARG A 241 -25.60 1.45 -2.37
N LEU A 242 -24.28 1.44 -2.70
CA LEU A 242 -23.26 0.84 -1.84
C LEU A 242 -23.16 1.55 -0.49
N ARG A 243 -22.76 0.76 0.51
CA ARG A 243 -22.62 1.18 1.89
C ARG A 243 -21.65 2.36 2.02
N ASN A 244 -21.95 3.27 2.95
CA ASN A 244 -21.11 4.38 3.31
C ASN A 244 -20.66 4.25 4.79
N ASP A 245 -19.38 4.35 5.03
CA ASP A 245 -18.76 4.38 6.36
C ASP A 245 -18.37 5.80 6.73
N LYS A 246 -18.49 6.16 8.01
CA LYS A 246 -18.18 7.53 8.49
C LYS A 246 -16.70 7.88 8.33
N PHE A 247 -15.80 6.91 8.51
CA PHE A 247 -14.36 7.14 8.44
C PHE A 247 -13.80 6.85 7.04
N LEU A 248 -14.06 5.66 6.50
CA LEU A 248 -13.49 5.24 5.21
C LEU A 248 -14.24 5.81 3.99
N GLY A 249 -15.47 6.25 4.20
CA GLY A 249 -16.34 6.72 3.12
C GLY A 249 -17.09 5.58 2.42
N LYS A 250 -17.66 5.89 1.27
CA LYS A 250 -18.54 4.98 0.51
C LYS A 250 -17.73 3.91 -0.23
N GLY A 251 -18.22 2.67 -0.22
CA GLY A 251 -17.80 1.64 -1.15
C GLY A 251 -18.11 2.04 -2.60
N THR A 252 -17.33 1.57 -3.57
CA THR A 252 -17.55 1.86 -4.99
C THR A 252 -17.42 0.60 -5.84
N VAL A 253 -18.10 0.58 -6.98
CA VAL A 253 -17.93 -0.42 -8.03
C VAL A 253 -17.97 0.29 -9.38
N THR A 254 -17.04 -0.03 -10.26
CA THR A 254 -17.02 0.50 -11.62
C THR A 254 -16.60 -0.55 -12.63
N VAL A 255 -17.16 -0.50 -13.83
CA VAL A 255 -16.70 -1.28 -14.97
C VAL A 255 -15.45 -0.60 -15.52
N THR A 256 -14.32 -1.30 -15.55
CA THR A 256 -13.04 -0.77 -16.02
C THR A 256 -12.58 -1.38 -17.33
N GLU A 257 -13.20 -2.48 -17.74
CA GLU A 257 -12.93 -3.13 -19.01
C GLU A 257 -14.18 -3.88 -19.49
N ALA A 258 -14.39 -3.90 -20.82
CA ALA A 258 -15.37 -4.74 -21.48
C ALA A 258 -14.73 -5.46 -22.67
N ARG A 259 -14.99 -6.76 -22.79
CA ARG A 259 -14.47 -7.58 -23.88
C ARG A 259 -15.59 -8.44 -24.46
N SER A 260 -15.46 -8.80 -25.72
CA SER A 260 -16.34 -9.75 -26.39
C SER A 260 -15.54 -10.69 -27.29
N SER A 261 -16.10 -11.86 -27.55
CA SER A 261 -15.62 -12.82 -28.54
C SER A 261 -16.69 -13.10 -29.59
N SER A 262 -16.24 -13.32 -30.81
CA SER A 262 -17.07 -13.80 -31.92
C SER A 262 -16.19 -14.47 -32.98
N PRO A 263 -16.72 -15.40 -33.79
CA PRO A 263 -15.97 -16.02 -34.87
C PRO A 263 -15.48 -15.03 -35.93
N SER A 264 -16.19 -13.90 -36.11
CA SER A 264 -15.79 -12.80 -37.00
C SER A 264 -16.50 -11.51 -36.61
N LEU A 265 -16.03 -10.36 -37.15
CA LEU A 265 -16.68 -9.05 -36.93
C LEU A 265 -18.11 -8.98 -37.52
N CYS A 266 -18.45 -9.87 -38.46
CA CYS A 266 -19.78 -9.98 -39.07
C CYS A 266 -20.66 -11.05 -38.42
N ALA A 267 -20.25 -11.58 -37.27
CA ALA A 267 -21.00 -12.60 -36.52
C ALA A 267 -21.50 -12.04 -35.17
N VAL A 268 -22.64 -12.58 -34.71
CA VAL A 268 -23.16 -12.30 -33.37
C VAL A 268 -22.17 -12.81 -32.32
N ALA A 269 -21.89 -12.02 -31.30
CA ALA A 269 -20.95 -12.37 -30.24
C ALA A 269 -21.43 -13.56 -29.40
N ASP A 270 -20.59 -14.59 -29.25
CA ASP A 270 -20.86 -15.80 -28.48
C ASP A 270 -20.32 -15.76 -27.04
N GLY A 271 -19.52 -14.76 -26.72
CA GLY A 271 -19.02 -14.49 -25.37
C GLY A 271 -18.82 -13.00 -25.11
N ALA A 272 -19.05 -12.58 -23.88
CA ALA A 272 -18.69 -11.25 -23.43
C ALA A 272 -18.40 -11.22 -21.94
N GLY A 273 -17.56 -10.29 -21.52
CA GLY A 273 -17.21 -10.12 -20.11
C GLY A 273 -16.85 -8.70 -19.77
N ILE A 274 -16.98 -8.36 -18.49
CA ILE A 274 -16.55 -7.08 -17.91
C ILE A 274 -15.65 -7.32 -16.72
N HIS A 275 -14.70 -6.41 -16.51
CA HIS A 275 -13.91 -6.29 -15.29
C HIS A 275 -14.48 -5.19 -14.40
N LEU A 276 -14.53 -5.47 -13.10
CA LEU A 276 -15.02 -4.53 -12.09
C LEU A 276 -13.90 -4.23 -11.09
N ASP A 277 -13.58 -2.94 -10.88
CA ASP A 277 -12.88 -2.46 -9.69
C ASP A 277 -13.92 -2.21 -8.60
N ARG A 278 -13.85 -2.98 -7.50
CA ARG A 278 -14.74 -2.88 -6.34
C ARG A 278 -13.96 -2.41 -5.12
N ARG A 279 -14.30 -1.22 -4.59
CA ARG A 279 -13.74 -0.72 -3.34
C ARG A 279 -14.68 -1.02 -2.20
N LEU A 280 -14.19 -1.73 -1.19
CA LEU A 280 -14.95 -2.19 -0.04
C LEU A 280 -14.82 -1.21 1.12
N THR A 281 -15.92 -0.94 1.83
CA THR A 281 -15.88 -0.17 3.08
C THR A 281 -16.13 -1.05 4.30
N THR A 282 -16.12 -0.49 5.50
CA THR A 282 -16.28 -1.25 6.74
C THR A 282 -17.54 -2.10 6.77
N GLY A 283 -17.41 -3.38 7.09
CA GLY A 283 -18.50 -4.36 7.15
C GLY A 283 -18.88 -4.99 5.81
N GLU A 284 -18.20 -4.66 4.71
CA GLU A 284 -18.30 -5.35 3.44
C GLU A 284 -17.24 -6.46 3.36
N THR A 285 -17.62 -7.61 2.78
CA THR A 285 -16.80 -8.81 2.64
C THR A 285 -16.76 -9.27 1.20
N LYS A 286 -15.86 -10.21 0.88
CA LYS A 286 -15.84 -10.88 -0.42
C LYS A 286 -17.21 -11.48 -0.75
N ALA A 287 -17.81 -12.18 0.21
CA ALA A 287 -19.11 -12.84 0.01
C ALA A 287 -20.23 -11.84 -0.29
N SER A 288 -20.32 -10.74 0.50
CA SER A 288 -21.34 -9.71 0.28
C SER A 288 -21.16 -9.02 -1.08
N ALA A 289 -19.94 -8.66 -1.43
CA ALA A 289 -19.65 -7.99 -2.71
C ALA A 289 -19.96 -8.88 -3.93
N LEU A 290 -19.62 -10.17 -3.88
CA LEU A 290 -20.00 -11.10 -4.95
C LEU A 290 -21.50 -11.31 -5.05
N ALA A 291 -22.21 -11.37 -3.90
CA ALA A 291 -23.68 -11.48 -3.88
C ALA A 291 -24.33 -10.25 -4.55
N GLU A 292 -23.87 -9.05 -4.24
CA GLU A 292 -24.35 -7.81 -4.85
C GLU A 292 -24.19 -7.80 -6.38
N VAL A 293 -23.06 -8.29 -6.89
CA VAL A 293 -22.80 -8.38 -8.34
C VAL A 293 -23.67 -9.46 -8.98
N ARG A 294 -23.84 -10.63 -8.34
CA ARG A 294 -24.75 -11.68 -8.83
C ARG A 294 -26.19 -11.20 -8.86
N ASP A 295 -26.63 -10.46 -7.87
CA ASP A 295 -27.97 -9.86 -7.83
C ASP A 295 -28.14 -8.81 -8.94
N ALA A 296 -27.11 -8.05 -9.28
CA ALA A 296 -27.14 -7.13 -10.41
C ALA A 296 -27.30 -7.90 -11.74
N ALA A 297 -26.56 -8.98 -11.92
CA ALA A 297 -26.72 -9.85 -13.10
C ALA A 297 -28.12 -10.48 -13.18
N LYS A 298 -28.67 -10.94 -12.05
CA LYS A 298 -30.04 -11.46 -11.97
C LYS A 298 -31.09 -10.40 -12.34
N ARG A 299 -30.93 -9.15 -11.83
CA ARG A 299 -31.84 -8.04 -12.20
C ARG A 299 -31.75 -7.67 -13.69
N ALA A 300 -30.59 -7.85 -14.28
CA ALA A 300 -30.40 -7.68 -15.72
C ALA A 300 -31.05 -8.81 -16.56
N GLY A 301 -31.58 -9.88 -15.92
CA GLY A 301 -32.18 -11.04 -16.57
C GLY A 301 -31.20 -12.18 -16.86
N TYR A 302 -29.99 -12.16 -16.28
CA TYR A 302 -28.92 -13.14 -16.54
C TYR A 302 -28.40 -13.78 -15.26
N PRO A 303 -29.22 -14.60 -14.55
CA PRO A 303 -28.80 -15.23 -13.28
C PRO A 303 -27.66 -16.23 -13.44
N ASP A 304 -27.46 -16.78 -14.65
CA ASP A 304 -26.41 -17.75 -14.96
C ASP A 304 -25.05 -17.10 -15.32
N ALA A 305 -24.93 -15.76 -15.27
CA ALA A 305 -23.68 -15.06 -15.49
C ALA A 305 -22.62 -15.55 -14.50
N LYS A 306 -21.42 -15.89 -14.99
CA LYS A 306 -20.31 -16.27 -14.12
C LYS A 306 -19.75 -15.04 -13.45
N VAL A 307 -19.69 -15.04 -12.11
CA VAL A 307 -19.15 -13.95 -11.28
C VAL A 307 -18.08 -14.53 -10.36
N PHE A 308 -16.83 -14.09 -10.53
CA PHE A 308 -15.70 -14.61 -9.76
C PHE A 308 -14.63 -13.51 -9.54
N VAL A 309 -13.81 -13.72 -8.52
CA VAL A 309 -12.63 -12.86 -8.23
C VAL A 309 -11.46 -13.32 -9.09
N LEU A 310 -10.69 -12.40 -9.60
CA LEU A 310 -9.48 -12.71 -10.37
C LEU A 310 -8.37 -13.22 -9.46
N ASN A 311 -7.46 -14.04 -10.03
CA ASN A 311 -6.22 -14.43 -9.40
C ASN A 311 -5.04 -13.74 -10.07
N TYR A 312 -4.06 -13.35 -9.27
CA TYR A 312 -2.74 -12.94 -9.71
C TYR A 312 -1.79 -14.12 -9.59
N ALA A 313 -1.04 -14.42 -10.64
CA ALA A 313 -0.13 -15.56 -10.70
C ALA A 313 1.14 -15.25 -11.53
N GLU A 314 1.54 -13.97 -11.59
CA GLU A 314 2.80 -13.62 -12.24
C GLU A 314 3.99 -14.06 -11.39
N ALA A 315 5.09 -14.41 -12.07
CA ALA A 315 6.31 -14.81 -11.41
C ALA A 315 7.05 -13.59 -10.85
N ALA A 316 7.52 -13.67 -9.61
CA ALA A 316 8.48 -12.74 -9.04
C ALA A 316 9.81 -12.78 -9.83
N TYR A 317 10.69 -11.80 -9.64
CA TYR A 317 12.01 -11.79 -10.27
C TYR A 317 12.87 -13.03 -9.92
N THR A 318 12.55 -13.73 -8.83
CA THR A 318 13.18 -15.00 -8.43
C THR A 318 12.69 -16.20 -9.23
N GLY A 319 11.69 -16.02 -10.09
CA GLY A 319 10.98 -17.07 -10.79
C GLY A 319 9.89 -17.76 -9.98
N LYS A 320 9.71 -17.38 -8.69
CA LYS A 320 8.67 -17.95 -7.84
C LYS A 320 7.30 -17.37 -8.18
N VAL A 321 6.32 -18.23 -8.37
CA VAL A 321 4.90 -17.87 -8.48
C VAL A 321 4.23 -18.11 -7.12
N TYR A 322 3.49 -17.12 -6.62
CA TYR A 322 2.69 -17.24 -5.40
C TYR A 322 1.25 -16.80 -5.70
N PRO A 323 0.39 -17.73 -6.15
CA PRO A 323 -0.96 -17.39 -6.60
C PRO A 323 -1.75 -16.69 -5.50
N THR A 324 -2.28 -15.52 -5.82
CA THR A 324 -2.99 -14.67 -4.86
C THR A 324 -4.31 -14.20 -5.45
N GLU A 325 -5.40 -14.44 -4.73
CA GLU A 325 -6.73 -13.95 -5.12
C GLU A 325 -6.76 -12.42 -4.99
N LYS A 326 -7.23 -11.71 -6.02
CA LYS A 326 -7.33 -10.25 -6.02
C LYS A 326 -8.51 -9.76 -5.14
N TYR A 327 -8.46 -10.17 -3.89
CA TYR A 327 -9.33 -9.76 -2.80
C TYR A 327 -8.50 -9.17 -1.67
N TYR A 328 -8.70 -7.91 -1.42
CA TYR A 328 -7.95 -7.10 -0.47
C TYR A 328 -8.94 -6.53 0.55
N PRO A 329 -9.06 -7.13 1.75
CA PRO A 329 -10.08 -6.74 2.73
C PRO A 329 -9.83 -5.34 3.29
N THR A 330 -10.92 -4.68 3.65
CA THR A 330 -10.92 -3.43 4.41
C THR A 330 -10.32 -3.64 5.80
N TRP A 331 -9.60 -2.66 6.29
CA TRP A 331 -9.14 -2.64 7.68
C TRP A 331 -9.16 -1.23 8.27
N VAL A 332 -9.32 -1.16 9.58
CA VAL A 332 -9.23 0.08 10.37
C VAL A 332 -8.65 -0.26 11.73
N LEU A 333 -7.59 0.42 12.15
CA LEU A 333 -7.09 0.36 13.53
C LEU A 333 -8.03 1.20 14.40
N GLU A 334 -8.48 0.62 15.52
CA GLU A 334 -9.39 1.29 16.45
C GLU A 334 -8.75 2.53 17.10
N GLU A 335 -9.55 3.57 17.33
CA GLU A 335 -9.09 4.79 18.00
C GLU A 335 -8.55 4.57 19.41
N LYS A 336 -9.07 3.56 20.11
CA LYS A 336 -8.65 3.19 21.46
C LYS A 336 -7.36 2.35 21.48
N SER A 337 -6.85 1.92 20.32
CA SER A 337 -5.67 1.08 20.22
C SER A 337 -4.47 1.67 20.97
N PRO A 338 -3.77 0.89 21.80
CA PRO A 338 -2.56 1.35 22.45
C PRO A 338 -1.45 1.71 21.46
N TYR A 339 -1.40 1.07 20.30
CA TYR A 339 -0.44 1.39 19.24
C TYR A 339 -0.70 2.77 18.64
N LEU A 340 -1.97 3.12 18.39
CA LEU A 340 -2.31 4.47 17.90
C LEU A 340 -1.99 5.53 18.94
N LYS A 341 -2.31 5.30 20.21
CA LYS A 341 -1.99 6.22 21.31
C LYS A 341 -0.48 6.44 21.44
N ASN A 342 0.33 5.38 21.37
CA ASN A 342 1.78 5.49 21.38
C ASN A 342 2.32 6.24 20.15
N ALA A 343 1.74 6.00 18.97
CA ALA A 343 2.13 6.70 17.76
C ALA A 343 1.83 8.21 17.83
N VAL A 344 0.63 8.59 18.29
CA VAL A 344 0.26 10.01 18.49
C VAL A 344 1.18 10.67 19.52
N ALA A 345 1.48 10.01 20.64
CA ALA A 345 2.37 10.55 21.67
C ALA A 345 3.81 10.70 21.16
N ALA A 346 4.35 9.67 20.46
CA ALA A 346 5.67 9.73 19.84
C ALA A 346 5.77 10.85 18.80
N TYR A 347 4.75 10.97 17.94
CA TYR A 347 4.67 12.03 16.93
C TYR A 347 4.70 13.42 17.58
N THR A 348 3.82 13.64 18.57
CA THR A 348 3.74 14.93 19.29
C THR A 348 5.07 15.23 19.99
N GLY A 349 5.67 14.20 20.62
CA GLY A 349 6.95 14.33 21.34
C GLY A 349 8.11 14.71 20.42
N VAL A 350 8.21 14.09 19.25
CA VAL A 350 9.35 14.26 18.36
C VAL A 350 9.14 15.35 17.29
N LEU A 351 7.91 15.66 16.89
CA LEU A 351 7.63 16.67 15.86
C LEU A 351 7.03 17.98 16.43
N GLY A 352 6.74 18.01 17.73
CA GLY A 352 6.30 19.22 18.43
C GLY A 352 4.89 19.71 18.10
N LYS A 353 4.07 18.87 17.43
CA LYS A 353 2.68 19.17 17.04
C LYS A 353 1.82 17.92 17.03
N ALA A 354 0.52 18.05 17.19
CA ALA A 354 -0.40 16.94 17.05
C ALA A 354 -0.46 16.45 15.59
N PRO A 355 -0.51 15.12 15.33
CA PRO A 355 -0.73 14.58 13.99
C PRO A 355 -2.19 14.76 13.55
N LEU A 356 -2.42 14.85 12.24
CA LEU A 356 -3.70 14.47 11.67
C LEU A 356 -3.77 12.94 11.66
N VAL A 357 -4.87 12.37 12.16
CA VAL A 357 -5.15 10.93 12.07
C VAL A 357 -6.17 10.72 10.97
N ASP A 358 -5.78 10.04 9.88
CA ASP A 358 -6.61 9.88 8.68
C ASP A 358 -6.43 8.47 8.08
N LYS A 359 -6.74 8.32 6.81
CA LYS A 359 -6.76 7.09 6.04
C LYS A 359 -6.15 7.30 4.65
N TRP A 360 -5.66 6.23 4.03
CA TRP A 360 -5.32 6.25 2.61
C TRP A 360 -6.57 6.20 1.72
N THR A 361 -6.44 6.76 0.53
CA THR A 361 -7.45 6.67 -0.54
C THR A 361 -7.30 5.38 -1.36
N PHE A 362 -6.14 4.75 -1.29
CA PHE A 362 -5.75 3.50 -1.97
C PHE A 362 -5.52 2.35 -0.96
N SER A 363 -5.25 1.16 -1.45
CA SER A 363 -4.90 -0.02 -0.64
C SER A 363 -3.39 -0.19 -0.56
N THR A 364 -2.92 -0.87 0.48
CA THR A 364 -1.50 -1.08 0.80
C THR A 364 -1.28 -2.52 1.25
N ASN A 365 -0.04 -2.93 1.48
CA ASN A 365 0.31 -4.22 2.08
C ASN A 365 -0.42 -4.53 3.40
N ALA A 366 -0.95 -3.52 4.08
CA ALA A 366 -1.71 -3.70 5.32
C ALA A 366 -2.98 -4.55 5.16
N ILE A 367 -3.44 -4.79 3.93
CA ILE A 367 -4.57 -5.71 3.67
C ILE A 367 -4.25 -7.13 4.12
N ALA A 368 -3.03 -7.59 3.90
CA ALA A 368 -2.61 -8.92 4.34
C ALA A 368 -2.35 -8.94 5.85
N ILE A 369 -1.78 -7.88 6.40
CA ILE A 369 -1.38 -7.75 7.79
C ILE A 369 -2.61 -7.57 8.68
N ALA A 370 -3.30 -6.44 8.54
CA ALA A 370 -4.45 -6.09 9.36
C ALA A 370 -5.75 -6.70 8.83
N GLY A 371 -5.98 -6.62 7.51
CA GLY A 371 -7.22 -7.06 6.92
C GLY A 371 -7.44 -8.58 6.96
N MET A 372 -6.41 -9.38 6.65
CA MET A 372 -6.51 -10.84 6.63
C MET A 372 -6.12 -11.50 7.95
N LYS A 373 -5.12 -10.98 8.65
CA LYS A 373 -4.54 -11.63 9.85
C LYS A 373 -4.88 -10.90 11.15
N GLY A 374 -5.52 -9.74 11.10
CA GLY A 374 -5.90 -8.98 12.30
C GLY A 374 -4.69 -8.42 13.09
N ILE A 375 -3.51 -8.38 12.50
CA ILE A 375 -2.32 -7.82 13.13
C ILE A 375 -2.46 -6.29 13.15
N PRO A 376 -2.37 -5.61 14.30
CA PRO A 376 -2.45 -4.16 14.38
C PRO A 376 -1.47 -3.47 13.45
N CYS A 377 -1.97 -2.48 12.69
CA CYS A 377 -1.18 -1.76 11.72
C CYS A 377 -1.55 -0.27 11.72
N LEU A 378 -0.59 0.58 11.46
CA LEU A 378 -0.80 1.99 11.13
C LEU A 378 0.24 2.45 10.12
N GLY A 379 0.04 3.63 9.56
CA GLY A 379 1.01 4.18 8.65
C GLY A 379 1.43 5.60 8.96
N LEU A 380 2.65 5.87 8.60
CA LEU A 380 3.23 7.19 8.44
C LEU A 380 4.38 7.08 7.45
N GLY A 381 4.35 7.90 6.40
CA GLY A 381 5.46 7.93 5.44
C GLY A 381 5.75 9.32 4.90
N PRO A 382 6.97 9.50 4.35
CA PRO A 382 7.37 10.73 3.71
C PRO A 382 6.68 10.91 2.37
N GLY A 383 6.53 12.15 1.92
CA GLY A 383 5.84 12.48 0.67
C GLY A 383 4.33 12.59 0.83
N ASN A 384 3.70 13.18 -0.19
CA ASN A 384 2.25 13.35 -0.24
C ASN A 384 1.68 12.40 -1.29
N GLU A 385 0.71 11.57 -0.93
CA GLU A 385 0.07 10.55 -1.78
C GLU A 385 -0.46 11.09 -3.12
N VAL A 386 -0.76 12.38 -3.22
CA VAL A 386 -1.22 13.00 -4.49
C VAL A 386 -0.18 12.98 -5.60
N TYR A 387 1.10 12.76 -5.26
CA TYR A 387 2.20 12.61 -6.22
C TYR A 387 2.49 11.15 -6.57
N ALA A 388 1.90 10.19 -5.87
CA ALA A 388 2.01 8.78 -6.22
C ALA A 388 1.49 8.54 -7.65
N HIS A 389 2.20 7.73 -8.44
CA HIS A 389 1.91 7.43 -9.85
C HIS A 389 1.88 8.63 -10.81
N ALA A 390 2.06 9.86 -10.31
CA ALA A 390 2.05 11.07 -11.12
C ALA A 390 3.41 11.35 -11.79
N PRO A 391 3.44 12.06 -12.93
CA PRO A 391 4.69 12.60 -13.46
C PRO A 391 5.24 13.70 -12.51
N ASN A 392 6.55 13.94 -12.60
CA ASN A 392 7.24 14.89 -11.73
C ASN A 392 7.08 14.62 -10.22
N GLU A 393 7.03 13.35 -9.85
CA GLU A 393 6.97 12.88 -8.47
C GLU A 393 8.12 13.47 -7.64
N ALA A 394 7.80 13.98 -6.44
CA ALA A 394 8.78 14.64 -5.58
C ALA A 394 8.45 14.56 -4.09
N CYS A 395 9.45 14.20 -3.29
CA CYS A 395 9.37 14.13 -1.84
C CYS A 395 10.15 15.29 -1.19
N PRO A 396 9.58 16.03 -0.21
CA PRO A 396 10.37 16.97 0.58
C PRO A 396 11.49 16.27 1.33
N VAL A 397 12.72 16.80 1.25
CA VAL A 397 13.89 16.20 1.90
C VAL A 397 13.69 16.09 3.42
N GLU A 398 13.13 17.12 4.04
CA GLU A 398 12.84 17.10 5.48
C GLU A 398 11.84 16.03 5.92
N HIS A 399 10.98 15.52 5.01
CA HIS A 399 10.07 14.43 5.34
C HIS A 399 10.82 13.13 5.64
N LEU A 400 11.98 12.91 5.01
CA LEU A 400 12.79 11.70 5.21
C LEU A 400 13.33 11.65 6.65
N SER A 401 13.97 12.74 7.11
CA SER A 401 14.51 12.82 8.46
C SER A 401 13.41 12.85 9.53
N ARG A 402 12.28 13.53 9.27
CA ARG A 402 11.13 13.57 10.18
C ARG A 402 10.45 12.20 10.31
N ALA A 403 10.28 11.45 9.22
CA ALA A 403 9.76 10.10 9.25
C ALA A 403 10.69 9.17 10.03
N ALA A 404 12.01 9.22 9.74
CA ALA A 404 12.99 8.43 10.47
C ALA A 404 12.99 8.75 11.98
N ALA A 405 12.86 10.03 12.34
CA ALA A 405 12.73 10.45 13.74
C ALA A 405 11.46 9.89 14.39
N PHE A 406 10.33 9.94 13.70
CA PHE A 406 9.08 9.35 14.20
C PHE A 406 9.20 7.84 14.43
N TYR A 407 9.78 7.09 13.50
CA TYR A 407 9.93 5.64 13.65
C TYR A 407 10.80 5.29 14.86
N ALA A 408 11.91 5.99 15.06
CA ALA A 408 12.76 5.80 16.24
C ALA A 408 12.04 6.22 17.54
N ALA A 409 11.30 7.32 17.53
CA ALA A 409 10.53 7.80 18.67
C ALA A 409 9.39 6.84 19.06
N LEU A 410 8.73 6.23 18.08
CA LEU A 410 7.69 5.24 18.30
C LEU A 410 8.26 4.00 19.00
N VAL A 411 9.39 3.48 18.53
CA VAL A 411 10.10 2.35 19.17
C VAL A 411 10.52 2.73 20.60
N ALA A 412 11.13 3.90 20.80
CA ALA A 412 11.54 4.38 22.12
C ALA A 412 10.34 4.48 23.07
N ARG A 413 9.21 4.97 22.60
CA ARG A 413 7.95 5.08 23.36
C ARG A 413 7.41 3.72 23.76
N MET A 414 7.32 2.79 22.81
CA MET A 414 6.85 1.43 23.06
C MET A 414 7.79 0.64 23.97
N ASN A 415 9.06 1.02 24.03
CA ASN A 415 10.09 0.43 24.89
C ASN A 415 10.19 1.10 26.29
N GLY A 416 9.36 2.12 26.57
CA GLY A 416 9.39 2.84 27.86
C GLY A 416 10.62 3.74 28.06
N LYS A 417 11.29 4.16 26.99
CA LYS A 417 12.49 5.02 27.03
C LYS A 417 12.14 6.54 27.01
N VAL A 418 10.85 6.89 26.83
CA VAL A 418 10.32 8.25 26.77
C VAL A 418 8.93 8.35 27.38
#